data_aac5f5fd3ce7a2c285010efcda66eca9
#
_entry.id   aac5f5fd3ce7a2c285010efcda66eca9
#
_cell.length_a   1.000
_cell.length_b   1.000
_cell.length_c   1.000
_cell.angle_alpha   90.00
_cell.angle_beta   90.00
_cell.angle_gamma   90.00
#
_symmetry.space_group_name_H-M   'P 1'
#
loop_
_entity.id
_entity.type
_entity.pdbx_description
1 polymer ?
#
loop_
_entity_poly.entity_id
_entity_poly.type
_entity_poly.pdbx_seq_one_letter_code
_entity_poly.pdbx_strand_id
1 'polypeptide(L)'
;MKKYKHVIVIGVDGAGSFVKQADTPNFDRIFAKGAYTYHALASRPTDSGECWGSMLLGVGPDVHKLHNEHVSTYPYPVDAPNPSLFRRIRAAMPDAELGSFCDWNPITFGMVESNLGVTSDTCRDTELIGRICDYIREKKPTFLFTQLDSVDGAGHAHGYGSEKHLQQIHIADEMLGQAYQAVLDAGIQDDTLFMMIADHGGKGCGHGGWSDSEKLTTFACVGPTVQRCDIEEMNIRDLAAITLYALGIEAPEFSETGWTSQVPVGIFADDTLPEYRDISHLAGGVPRISRVQHITEIVPDEEA
;
A
#
# COMPACT_ATOMS: atom_id res chain seq x y z
N MET A 1 8.38 -14.54 -14.59
CA MET A 1 7.14 -14.71 -15.41
C MET A 1 6.08 -13.82 -14.80
N LYS A 2 5.34 -13.04 -15.59
CA LYS A 2 4.26 -12.18 -15.08
C LYS A 2 3.20 -13.04 -14.39
N LYS A 3 2.91 -12.78 -13.13
CA LYS A 3 1.98 -13.57 -12.31
C LYS A 3 0.59 -12.97 -12.31
N TYR A 4 0.54 -11.63 -12.36
CA TYR A 4 -0.69 -10.83 -12.37
C TYR A 4 -0.65 -9.85 -13.55
N LYS A 5 -1.81 -9.52 -14.08
CA LYS A 5 -1.94 -8.46 -15.11
C LYS A 5 -2.19 -7.11 -14.47
N HIS A 6 -2.80 -7.13 -13.28
CA HIS A 6 -3.29 -5.97 -12.57
C HIS A 6 -2.77 -5.98 -11.13
N VAL A 7 -2.32 -4.84 -10.65
CA VAL A 7 -2.03 -4.59 -9.24
C VAL A 7 -2.79 -3.34 -8.83
N ILE A 8 -3.67 -3.48 -7.85
CA ILE A 8 -4.54 -2.40 -7.36
C ILE A 8 -4.28 -2.22 -5.88
N VAL A 9 -3.89 -1.01 -5.49
CA VAL A 9 -3.55 -0.64 -4.12
C VAL A 9 -4.53 0.41 -3.63
N ILE A 10 -5.21 0.09 -2.53
CA ILE A 10 -6.04 1.03 -1.79
C ILE A 10 -5.27 1.46 -0.54
N GLY A 11 -4.71 2.65 -0.58
CA GLY A 11 -4.05 3.30 0.55
C GLY A 11 -5.10 3.97 1.45
N VAL A 12 -4.96 3.84 2.77
CA VAL A 12 -5.82 4.50 3.75
C VAL A 12 -4.95 5.23 4.76
N ASP A 13 -4.85 6.54 4.60
CA ASP A 13 -3.99 7.41 5.39
C ASP A 13 -4.40 7.42 6.87
N GLY A 14 -3.43 7.31 7.76
CA GLY A 14 -3.64 7.38 9.20
C GLY A 14 -4.43 6.23 9.83
N ALA A 15 -4.83 5.21 9.06
CA ALA A 15 -5.60 4.10 9.60
C ALA A 15 -4.79 3.21 10.56
N GLY A 16 -3.48 3.11 10.36
CA GLY A 16 -2.58 2.35 11.22
C GLY A 16 -3.03 0.92 11.49
N SER A 17 -2.79 0.44 12.69
CA SER A 17 -3.32 -0.83 13.19
C SER A 17 -4.74 -0.71 13.78
N PHE A 18 -5.34 0.49 13.75
CA PHE A 18 -6.70 0.73 14.26
C PHE A 18 -7.77 0.03 13.44
N VAL A 19 -7.48 -0.37 12.21
CA VAL A 19 -8.35 -1.24 11.39
C VAL A 19 -8.81 -2.46 12.17
N LYS A 20 -7.94 -3.06 12.99
CA LYS A 20 -8.28 -4.20 13.86
C LYS A 20 -9.36 -3.87 14.91
N GLN A 21 -9.57 -2.60 15.23
CA GLN A 21 -10.51 -2.15 16.28
C GLN A 21 -11.82 -1.62 15.67
N ALA A 22 -11.80 -1.26 14.39
CA ALA A 22 -12.95 -0.76 13.67
C ALA A 22 -13.86 -1.91 13.18
N ASP A 23 -15.08 -1.59 12.85
CA ASP A 23 -15.99 -2.50 12.15
C ASP A 23 -15.67 -2.45 10.65
N THR A 24 -15.03 -3.50 10.12
CA THR A 24 -14.50 -3.55 8.76
C THR A 24 -14.95 -4.80 8.01
N PRO A 25 -16.27 -4.97 7.77
CA PRO A 25 -16.82 -6.20 7.18
C PRO A 25 -16.33 -6.46 5.75
N ASN A 26 -15.99 -5.43 4.97
CA ASN A 26 -15.45 -5.62 3.63
C ASN A 26 -14.00 -6.09 3.67
N PHE A 27 -13.17 -5.52 4.55
CA PHE A 27 -11.80 -5.97 4.77
C PHE A 27 -11.80 -7.45 5.16
N ASP A 28 -12.59 -7.83 6.15
CA ASP A 28 -12.70 -9.19 6.64
C ASP A 28 -13.11 -10.15 5.52
N ARG A 29 -14.15 -9.80 4.75
CA ARG A 29 -14.64 -10.60 3.63
C ARG A 29 -13.63 -10.71 2.48
N ILE A 30 -13.01 -9.60 2.07
CA ILE A 30 -12.11 -9.55 0.92
C ILE A 30 -10.83 -10.33 1.21
N PHE A 31 -10.24 -10.12 2.39
CA PHE A 31 -8.95 -10.71 2.75
C PHE A 31 -9.06 -12.02 3.55
N ALA A 32 -10.27 -12.57 3.71
CA ALA A 32 -10.51 -13.84 4.41
C ALA A 32 -9.64 -15.00 3.90
N LYS A 33 -9.33 -15.01 2.59
CA LYS A 33 -8.48 -16.02 1.94
C LYS A 33 -7.10 -15.49 1.57
N GLY A 34 -6.77 -14.26 1.97
CA GLY A 34 -5.53 -13.56 1.64
C GLY A 34 -4.47 -13.59 2.73
N ALA A 35 -3.42 -12.82 2.50
CA ALA A 35 -2.38 -12.54 3.48
C ALA A 35 -2.61 -11.16 4.09
N TYR A 36 -2.46 -11.03 5.41
CA TYR A 36 -2.65 -9.75 6.09
C TYR A 36 -1.75 -9.63 7.32
N THR A 37 -1.60 -8.41 7.80
CA THR A 37 -0.99 -8.08 9.09
C THR A 37 -1.54 -6.75 9.62
N TYR A 38 -1.54 -6.62 10.95
CA TYR A 38 -1.77 -5.35 11.65
C TYR A 38 -0.48 -4.80 12.27
N HIS A 39 0.68 -5.33 11.83
CA HIS A 39 1.98 -5.05 12.41
C HIS A 39 3.03 -4.67 11.35
N ALA A 40 2.59 -4.28 10.14
CA ALA A 40 3.51 -3.68 9.18
C ALA A 40 4.13 -2.43 9.80
N LEU A 41 5.44 -2.24 9.58
CA LEU A 41 6.13 -1.11 10.19
C LEU A 41 6.20 0.07 9.24
N ALA A 42 5.68 1.19 9.70
CA ALA A 42 5.79 2.49 9.06
C ALA A 42 7.25 2.93 8.92
N SER A 43 7.49 3.92 8.08
CA SER A 43 8.77 4.62 8.04
C SER A 43 8.92 5.57 9.23
N ARG A 44 10.15 5.99 9.51
CA ARG A 44 10.44 6.93 10.60
C ARG A 44 11.02 8.22 10.01
N PRO A 45 10.45 9.39 10.33
CA PRO A 45 9.24 9.61 11.14
C PRO A 45 7.98 9.01 10.49
N THR A 46 6.91 8.85 11.29
CA THR A 46 5.64 8.30 10.83
C THR A 46 4.77 9.40 10.22
N ASP A 47 5.32 10.08 9.23
CA ASP A 47 4.65 11.13 8.48
C ASP A 47 4.34 10.68 7.05
N SER A 48 3.25 11.18 6.47
CA SER A 48 2.72 10.70 5.18
C SER A 48 3.73 10.83 4.05
N GLY A 49 4.49 11.94 3.98
CA GLY A 49 5.52 12.14 2.94
C GLY A 49 6.63 11.09 2.98
N GLU A 50 7.08 10.73 4.17
CA GLU A 50 8.10 9.70 4.40
C GLU A 50 7.55 8.30 4.16
N CYS A 51 6.33 8.05 4.59
CA CYS A 51 5.71 6.74 4.51
C CYS A 51 5.29 6.40 3.08
N TRP A 52 4.49 7.25 2.43
CA TRP A 52 4.09 7.05 1.02
C TRP A 52 5.29 7.07 0.08
N GLY A 53 6.26 7.96 0.33
CA GLY A 53 7.53 7.97 -0.40
C GLY A 53 8.27 6.64 -0.30
N SER A 54 8.36 6.06 0.89
CA SER A 54 9.00 4.75 1.08
C SER A 54 8.28 3.63 0.33
N MET A 55 6.94 3.64 0.32
CA MET A 55 6.13 2.66 -0.41
C MET A 55 6.32 2.76 -1.92
N LEU A 56 6.30 3.97 -2.46
CA LEU A 56 6.39 4.17 -3.92
C LEU A 56 7.80 4.05 -4.47
N LEU A 57 8.83 4.22 -3.64
CA LEU A 57 10.23 4.21 -4.07
C LEU A 57 10.98 2.93 -3.66
N GLY A 58 10.48 2.15 -2.68
CA GLY A 58 11.12 0.94 -2.17
C GLY A 58 12.40 1.19 -1.37
N VAL A 59 12.61 2.43 -0.92
CA VAL A 59 13.77 2.89 -0.14
C VAL A 59 13.29 3.67 1.09
N GLY A 60 14.15 3.80 2.11
CA GLY A 60 13.79 4.53 3.33
C GLY A 60 13.91 6.05 3.21
N PRO A 61 13.34 6.82 4.18
CA PRO A 61 13.39 8.28 4.19
C PRO A 61 14.80 8.86 4.21
N ASP A 62 15.75 8.15 4.80
CA ASP A 62 17.17 8.51 4.81
C ASP A 62 17.81 8.46 3.40
N VAL A 63 17.20 7.75 2.47
CA VAL A 63 17.62 7.66 1.06
C VAL A 63 16.85 8.62 0.19
N HIS A 64 15.50 8.57 0.20
CA HIS A 64 14.69 9.38 -0.70
C HIS A 64 14.53 10.84 -0.29
N LYS A 65 14.70 11.18 0.99
CA LYS A 65 14.62 12.56 1.55
C LYS A 65 13.29 13.27 1.36
N LEU A 66 12.23 12.56 1.00
CA LEU A 66 10.89 13.12 0.89
C LEU A 66 10.29 13.32 2.29
N HIS A 67 9.61 14.44 2.46
CA HIS A 67 8.82 14.80 3.65
C HIS A 67 7.66 15.69 3.23
N ASN A 68 6.68 15.87 4.08
CA ASN A 68 5.42 16.54 3.75
C ASN A 68 5.60 17.90 3.04
N GLU A 69 6.47 18.76 3.56
CA GLU A 69 6.73 20.07 2.96
C GLU A 69 7.37 19.96 1.57
N HIS A 70 8.33 19.04 1.41
CA HIS A 70 9.05 18.84 0.15
C HIS A 70 8.07 18.41 -0.96
N VAL A 71 7.31 17.33 -0.71
CA VAL A 71 6.40 16.76 -1.71
C VAL A 71 5.20 17.64 -2.02
N SER A 72 4.85 18.55 -1.11
CA SER A 72 3.81 19.55 -1.33
C SER A 72 4.30 20.76 -2.16
N THR A 73 5.62 21.00 -2.16
CA THR A 73 6.20 22.20 -2.76
C THR A 73 6.87 21.93 -4.11
N TYR A 74 7.51 20.77 -4.26
CA TYR A 74 8.33 20.44 -5.43
C TYR A 74 7.82 19.19 -6.15
N PRO A 75 7.73 19.25 -7.51
CA PRO A 75 7.39 18.05 -8.29
C PRO A 75 8.51 17.03 -8.18
N TYR A 76 8.16 15.74 -8.24
CA TYR A 76 9.18 14.68 -8.26
C TYR A 76 10.01 14.76 -9.54
N PRO A 77 11.35 14.79 -9.44
CA PRO A 77 12.20 14.93 -10.61
C PRO A 77 12.09 13.74 -11.58
N VAL A 78 11.95 14.02 -12.87
CA VAL A 78 11.81 12.97 -13.91
C VAL A 78 13.03 12.07 -14.05
N ASP A 79 14.18 12.53 -13.59
CA ASP A 79 15.48 11.84 -13.59
C ASP A 79 15.96 11.47 -12.17
N ALA A 80 15.06 11.51 -11.18
CA ALA A 80 15.40 11.18 -9.80
C ALA A 80 16.20 9.88 -9.71
N PRO A 81 17.23 9.80 -8.83
CA PRO A 81 18.07 8.62 -8.69
C PRO A 81 17.29 7.40 -8.16
N ASN A 82 16.21 7.65 -7.43
CA ASN A 82 15.31 6.61 -6.92
C ASN A 82 14.02 6.65 -7.72
N PRO A 83 13.88 5.91 -8.84
CA PRO A 83 12.68 5.92 -9.65
C PRO A 83 11.48 5.36 -8.88
N SER A 84 10.31 6.01 -9.07
CA SER A 84 9.07 5.52 -8.50
C SER A 84 8.66 4.15 -9.08
N LEU A 85 7.74 3.46 -8.41
CA LEU A 85 7.09 2.26 -8.96
C LEU A 85 6.53 2.53 -10.37
N PHE A 86 5.92 3.69 -10.58
CA PHE A 86 5.38 4.08 -11.87
C PHE A 86 6.46 4.11 -12.96
N ARG A 87 7.63 4.70 -12.67
CA ARG A 87 8.75 4.75 -13.63
C ARG A 87 9.34 3.37 -13.88
N ARG A 88 9.45 2.53 -12.85
CA ARG A 88 9.93 1.14 -12.99
C ARG A 88 8.98 0.32 -13.84
N ILE A 89 7.68 0.42 -13.60
CA ILE A 89 6.67 -0.30 -14.36
C ILE A 89 6.65 0.21 -15.81
N ARG A 90 6.66 1.52 -16.04
CA ARG A 90 6.68 2.11 -17.39
C ARG A 90 7.92 1.68 -18.19
N ALA A 91 9.09 1.61 -17.54
CA ALA A 91 10.34 1.16 -18.18
C ALA A 91 10.28 -0.32 -18.60
N ALA A 92 9.68 -1.18 -17.79
CA ALA A 92 9.53 -2.61 -18.07
C ALA A 92 8.35 -2.91 -19.00
N MET A 93 7.31 -2.09 -18.97
CA MET A 93 6.05 -2.26 -19.66
C MET A 93 5.60 -0.92 -20.28
N PRO A 94 6.13 -0.55 -21.48
CA PRO A 94 5.90 0.77 -22.09
C PRO A 94 4.42 1.13 -22.30
N ASP A 95 3.55 0.13 -22.54
CA ASP A 95 2.13 0.31 -22.81
C ASP A 95 1.25 0.08 -21.56
N ALA A 96 1.83 0.00 -20.35
CA ALA A 96 1.07 -0.22 -19.12
C ALA A 96 0.07 0.91 -18.87
N GLU A 97 -1.17 0.58 -18.56
CA GLU A 97 -2.14 1.55 -18.04
C GLU A 97 -1.84 1.81 -16.57
N LEU A 98 -1.53 3.06 -16.24
CA LEU A 98 -1.07 3.47 -14.91
C LEU A 98 -1.99 4.53 -14.34
N GLY A 99 -2.43 4.36 -13.09
CA GLY A 99 -3.30 5.31 -12.40
C GLY A 99 -2.78 5.69 -11.02
N SER A 100 -2.89 6.98 -10.67
CA SER A 100 -2.59 7.55 -9.34
C SER A 100 -3.75 8.43 -8.91
N PHE A 101 -4.60 7.94 -8.03
CA PHE A 101 -5.84 8.59 -7.57
C PHE A 101 -5.73 8.84 -6.06
N CYS A 102 -5.43 10.08 -5.67
CA CYS A 102 -5.12 10.41 -4.28
C CYS A 102 -5.87 11.68 -3.85
N ASP A 103 -6.54 11.66 -2.69
CA ASP A 103 -7.12 12.87 -2.09
C ASP A 103 -5.97 13.84 -1.72
N TRP A 104 -4.90 13.33 -1.11
CA TRP A 104 -3.70 14.12 -0.83
C TRP A 104 -2.80 14.22 -2.08
N ASN A 105 -2.98 15.31 -2.85
CA ASN A 105 -2.26 15.55 -4.11
C ASN A 105 -0.73 15.42 -4.05
N PRO A 106 -0.03 15.74 -2.95
CA PRO A 106 1.43 15.61 -2.89
C PRO A 106 1.98 14.22 -3.23
N ILE A 107 1.21 13.15 -3.10
CA ILE A 107 1.61 11.82 -3.59
C ILE A 107 1.83 11.85 -5.10
N THR A 108 0.84 12.29 -5.86
CA THR A 108 0.92 12.32 -7.31
C THR A 108 1.91 13.40 -7.81
N PHE A 109 1.93 14.56 -7.17
CA PHE A 109 2.77 15.69 -7.56
C PHE A 109 4.24 15.50 -7.17
N GLY A 110 4.49 15.09 -5.92
CA GLY A 110 5.82 15.10 -5.30
C GLY A 110 6.49 13.73 -5.19
N MET A 111 5.87 12.64 -5.69
CA MET A 111 6.43 11.28 -5.60
C MET A 111 6.34 10.49 -6.91
N VAL A 112 5.68 11.05 -7.94
CA VAL A 112 5.51 10.41 -9.26
C VAL A 112 6.07 11.33 -10.35
N GLU A 113 6.88 10.80 -11.23
CA GLU A 113 7.46 11.53 -12.35
C GLU A 113 6.38 11.95 -13.36
N SER A 114 6.33 13.23 -13.72
CA SER A 114 5.27 13.82 -14.55
C SER A 114 5.28 13.39 -16.02
N ASN A 115 6.37 12.78 -16.50
CA ASN A 115 6.56 12.40 -17.91
C ASN A 115 6.15 10.95 -18.23
N LEU A 116 5.49 10.24 -17.31
CA LEU A 116 5.20 8.82 -17.45
C LEU A 116 3.84 8.51 -18.09
N GLY A 117 2.99 9.53 -18.34
CA GLY A 117 1.65 9.31 -18.84
C GLY A 117 0.77 8.55 -17.85
N VAL A 118 0.92 8.85 -16.56
CA VAL A 118 0.05 8.31 -15.50
C VAL A 118 -1.28 9.07 -15.52
N THR A 119 -2.39 8.35 -15.59
CA THR A 119 -3.71 8.93 -15.37
C THR A 119 -3.85 9.29 -13.89
N SER A 120 -4.14 10.55 -13.57
CA SER A 120 -4.24 11.00 -12.19
C SER A 120 -5.49 11.79 -11.92
N ASP A 121 -6.00 11.67 -10.71
CA ASP A 121 -7.10 12.48 -10.22
C ASP A 121 -6.90 12.80 -8.74
N THR A 122 -7.42 13.97 -8.34
CA THR A 122 -7.33 14.46 -6.97
C THR A 122 -8.64 15.13 -6.60
N CYS A 123 -9.36 14.54 -5.68
CA CYS A 123 -10.55 15.09 -5.06
C CYS A 123 -10.82 14.36 -3.73
N ARG A 124 -11.85 14.78 -3.01
CA ARG A 124 -12.20 14.16 -1.72
C ARG A 124 -12.58 12.68 -1.89
N ASP A 125 -12.25 11.85 -0.91
CA ASP A 125 -12.51 10.41 -0.87
C ASP A 125 -13.91 10.04 -1.38
N THR A 126 -14.93 10.78 -0.93
CA THR A 126 -16.34 10.53 -1.29
C THR A 126 -16.65 10.68 -2.77
N GLU A 127 -15.88 11.48 -3.50
CA GLU A 127 -15.97 11.61 -4.95
C GLU A 127 -14.93 10.71 -5.64
N LEU A 128 -13.76 10.61 -5.05
CA LEU A 128 -12.62 9.88 -5.60
C LEU A 128 -12.94 8.40 -5.79
N ILE A 129 -13.63 7.78 -4.85
CA ILE A 129 -13.97 6.36 -4.94
C ILE A 129 -14.80 6.03 -6.18
N GLY A 130 -15.76 6.88 -6.57
CA GLY A 130 -16.51 6.69 -7.80
C GLY A 130 -15.61 6.68 -9.04
N ARG A 131 -14.68 7.63 -9.11
CA ARG A 131 -13.70 7.75 -10.20
C ARG A 131 -12.72 6.58 -10.24
N ILE A 132 -12.26 6.10 -9.07
CA ILE A 132 -11.45 4.88 -8.95
C ILE A 132 -12.20 3.68 -9.52
N CYS A 133 -13.46 3.48 -9.12
CA CYS A 133 -14.28 2.38 -9.60
C CYS A 133 -14.50 2.42 -11.13
N ASP A 134 -14.78 3.59 -11.67
CA ASP A 134 -14.95 3.77 -13.12
C ASP A 134 -13.64 3.51 -13.87
N TYR A 135 -12.51 4.01 -13.37
CA TYR A 135 -11.20 3.76 -13.95
C TYR A 135 -10.85 2.26 -13.95
N ILE A 136 -11.14 1.54 -12.86
CA ILE A 136 -10.94 0.08 -12.79
C ILE A 136 -11.77 -0.63 -13.86
N ARG A 137 -13.07 -0.31 -13.97
CA ARG A 137 -13.98 -0.95 -14.94
C ARG A 137 -13.62 -0.66 -16.38
N GLU A 138 -13.31 0.60 -16.70
CA GLU A 138 -13.11 1.05 -18.08
C GLU A 138 -11.70 0.77 -18.59
N LYS A 139 -10.68 1.01 -17.76
CA LYS A 139 -9.28 0.97 -18.17
C LYS A 139 -8.57 -0.33 -17.81
N LYS A 140 -9.04 -1.04 -16.78
CA LYS A 140 -8.40 -2.28 -16.30
C LYS A 140 -6.89 -2.07 -16.10
N PRO A 141 -6.49 -1.16 -15.20
CA PRO A 141 -5.11 -0.67 -15.10
C PRO A 141 -4.13 -1.79 -14.79
N THR A 142 -2.93 -1.68 -15.35
CA THR A 142 -1.80 -2.55 -14.99
C THR A 142 -1.36 -2.28 -13.55
N PHE A 143 -1.31 -0.98 -13.17
CA PHE A 143 -1.03 -0.56 -11.80
C PHE A 143 -1.89 0.64 -11.45
N LEU A 144 -2.63 0.52 -10.37
CA LEU A 144 -3.40 1.60 -9.77
C LEU A 144 -2.98 1.76 -8.32
N PHE A 145 -2.53 2.96 -7.99
CA PHE A 145 -2.28 3.38 -6.62
C PHE A 145 -3.31 4.43 -6.23
N THR A 146 -3.93 4.25 -5.07
CA THR A 146 -4.91 5.20 -4.54
C THR A 146 -4.59 5.56 -3.10
N GLN A 147 -5.07 6.73 -2.65
CA GLN A 147 -4.96 7.13 -1.25
C GLN A 147 -6.24 7.85 -0.84
N LEU A 148 -6.85 7.36 0.24
CA LEU A 148 -7.99 7.91 0.94
C LEU A 148 -7.48 8.64 2.19
N ASP A 149 -7.79 9.94 2.33
CA ASP A 149 -7.19 10.84 3.31
C ASP A 149 -8.07 11.09 4.56
N SER A 150 -9.37 10.87 4.43
CA SER A 150 -10.34 11.30 5.45
C SER A 150 -10.16 10.60 6.80
N VAL A 151 -9.51 9.43 6.86
CA VAL A 151 -9.26 8.71 8.11
C VAL A 151 -8.20 9.45 8.93
N ASP A 152 -7.12 9.91 8.28
CA ASP A 152 -6.10 10.73 8.93
C ASP A 152 -6.70 12.06 9.41
N GLY A 153 -7.50 12.73 8.57
CA GLY A 153 -8.24 13.92 8.95
C GLY A 153 -9.12 13.74 10.19
N ALA A 154 -9.79 12.58 10.33
CA ALA A 154 -10.57 12.26 11.52
C ALA A 154 -9.67 12.02 12.75
N GLY A 155 -8.51 11.39 12.58
CA GLY A 155 -7.49 11.23 13.61
C GLY A 155 -7.00 12.58 14.15
N HIS A 156 -6.66 13.50 13.27
CA HIS A 156 -6.27 14.87 13.66
C HIS A 156 -7.38 15.66 14.35
N ALA A 157 -8.61 15.54 13.87
CA ALA A 157 -9.73 16.29 14.41
C ALA A 157 -10.27 15.75 15.75
N HIS A 158 -10.22 14.44 15.96
CA HIS A 158 -10.95 13.78 17.05
C HIS A 158 -10.09 12.84 17.91
N GLY A 159 -8.82 12.62 17.53
CA GLY A 159 -7.90 11.69 18.13
C GLY A 159 -7.90 10.32 17.45
N TYR A 160 -6.71 9.81 17.19
CA TYR A 160 -6.50 8.46 16.67
C TYR A 160 -7.01 7.41 17.67
N GLY A 161 -7.75 6.43 17.18
CA GLY A 161 -8.41 5.41 17.99
C GLY A 161 -9.70 5.88 18.69
N SER A 162 -10.12 7.15 18.49
CA SER A 162 -11.43 7.60 18.98
C SER A 162 -12.56 6.95 18.19
N GLU A 163 -13.78 6.98 18.76
CA GLU A 163 -14.98 6.46 18.09
C GLU A 163 -15.18 7.06 16.69
N LYS A 164 -14.92 8.37 16.52
CA LYS A 164 -15.04 9.05 15.22
C LYS A 164 -13.96 8.63 14.22
N HIS A 165 -12.75 8.39 14.69
CA HIS A 165 -11.68 7.85 13.85
C HIS A 165 -12.02 6.43 13.40
N LEU A 166 -12.47 5.56 14.30
CA LEU A 166 -12.90 4.20 13.98
C LEU A 166 -14.11 4.19 13.03
N GLN A 167 -15.06 5.13 13.22
CA GLN A 167 -16.17 5.31 12.28
C GLN A 167 -15.69 5.73 10.88
N GLN A 168 -14.65 6.57 10.79
CA GLN A 168 -14.10 6.96 9.49
C GLN A 168 -13.36 5.80 8.82
N ILE A 169 -12.72 4.91 9.59
CA ILE A 169 -12.16 3.65 9.07
C ILE A 169 -13.26 2.76 8.49
N HIS A 170 -14.42 2.66 9.16
CA HIS A 170 -15.58 1.93 8.64
C HIS A 170 -16.06 2.50 7.29
N ILE A 171 -16.11 3.83 7.15
CA ILE A 171 -16.47 4.47 5.87
C ILE A 171 -15.41 4.16 4.78
N ALA A 172 -14.12 4.15 5.13
CA ALA A 172 -13.08 3.75 4.20
C ALA A 172 -13.16 2.25 3.82
N ASP A 173 -13.62 1.40 4.73
CA ASP A 173 -13.92 -0.01 4.46
C ASP A 173 -15.05 -0.19 3.45
N GLU A 174 -16.11 0.65 3.52
CA GLU A 174 -17.16 0.66 2.50
C GLU A 174 -16.60 1.03 1.11
N MET A 175 -15.66 2.00 1.06
CA MET A 175 -14.99 2.39 -0.18
C MET A 175 -14.07 1.27 -0.71
N LEU A 176 -13.35 0.59 0.17
CA LEU A 176 -12.56 -0.60 -0.15
C LEU A 176 -13.46 -1.68 -0.80
N GLY A 177 -14.64 -1.92 -0.22
CA GLY A 177 -15.65 -2.83 -0.78
C GLY A 177 -16.11 -2.43 -2.18
N GLN A 178 -16.33 -1.13 -2.42
CA GLN A 178 -16.71 -0.61 -3.75
C GLN A 178 -15.58 -0.81 -4.78
N ALA A 179 -14.34 -0.53 -4.42
CA ALA A 179 -13.19 -0.74 -5.30
C ALA A 179 -13.01 -2.22 -5.67
N TYR A 180 -13.15 -3.12 -4.68
CA TYR A 180 -13.09 -4.56 -4.95
C TYR A 180 -14.26 -5.03 -5.84
N GLN A 181 -15.47 -4.52 -5.62
CA GLN A 181 -16.61 -4.81 -6.48
C GLN A 181 -16.34 -4.35 -7.93
N ALA A 182 -15.67 -3.21 -8.12
CA ALA A 182 -15.29 -2.75 -9.46
C ALA A 182 -14.30 -3.71 -10.15
N VAL A 183 -13.41 -4.37 -9.39
CA VAL A 183 -12.54 -5.44 -9.93
C VAL A 183 -13.35 -6.65 -10.39
N LEU A 184 -14.35 -7.04 -9.60
CA LEU A 184 -15.28 -8.13 -9.98
C LEU A 184 -16.11 -7.78 -11.21
N ASP A 185 -16.69 -6.58 -11.24
CA ASP A 185 -17.48 -6.06 -12.36
C ASP A 185 -16.66 -6.00 -13.67
N ALA A 186 -15.37 -5.64 -13.56
CA ALA A 186 -14.45 -5.61 -14.69
C ALA A 186 -14.05 -7.01 -15.20
N GLY A 187 -14.32 -8.06 -14.42
CA GLY A 187 -13.96 -9.44 -14.73
C GLY A 187 -12.44 -9.67 -14.75
N ILE A 188 -11.70 -9.00 -13.88
CA ILE A 188 -10.23 -9.08 -13.82
C ILE A 188 -9.69 -9.70 -12.53
N GLN A 189 -10.56 -10.16 -11.63
CA GLN A 189 -10.16 -10.70 -10.31
C GLN A 189 -9.15 -11.84 -10.41
N ASP A 190 -9.26 -12.71 -11.41
CA ASP A 190 -8.39 -13.87 -11.59
C ASP A 190 -6.97 -13.52 -12.07
N ASP A 191 -6.75 -12.26 -12.45
CA ASP A 191 -5.47 -11.71 -12.90
C ASP A 191 -5.03 -10.52 -12.03
N THR A 192 -5.71 -10.24 -10.90
CA THR A 192 -5.47 -9.07 -10.05
C THR A 192 -4.84 -9.46 -8.72
N LEU A 193 -3.78 -8.75 -8.33
CA LEU A 193 -3.37 -8.61 -6.94
C LEU A 193 -4.05 -7.36 -6.38
N PHE A 194 -4.98 -7.55 -5.46
CA PHE A 194 -5.67 -6.46 -4.77
C PHE A 194 -5.09 -6.28 -3.38
N MET A 195 -4.70 -5.07 -3.02
CA MET A 195 -4.02 -4.75 -1.77
C MET A 195 -4.68 -3.58 -1.05
N MET A 196 -4.67 -3.63 0.28
CA MET A 196 -4.95 -2.51 1.16
C MET A 196 -3.73 -2.25 2.03
N ILE A 197 -3.37 -0.97 2.23
CA ILE A 197 -2.26 -0.58 3.10
C ILE A 197 -2.55 0.75 3.79
N ALA A 198 -2.17 0.84 5.07
CA ALA A 198 -2.10 2.11 5.77
C ALA A 198 -0.62 2.54 5.88
N ASP A 199 -0.38 3.84 5.86
CA ASP A 199 0.97 4.40 5.90
C ASP A 199 1.52 4.56 7.32
N HIS A 200 0.69 5.04 8.23
CA HIS A 200 0.97 5.18 9.66
C HIS A 200 -0.33 5.13 10.47
N GLY A 201 -0.19 5.09 11.75
CA GLY A 201 -1.27 5.40 12.70
C GLY A 201 -1.00 6.75 13.37
N GLY A 202 -1.48 6.91 14.62
CA GLY A 202 -1.26 8.15 15.34
C GLY A 202 -1.45 8.01 16.85
N LYS A 203 -1.15 9.09 17.56
CA LYS A 203 -1.29 9.17 19.02
C LYS A 203 -1.88 10.52 19.45
N GLY A 204 -2.95 10.50 20.21
CA GLY A 204 -3.71 11.72 20.47
C GLY A 204 -4.25 12.28 19.16
N CYS A 205 -3.97 13.53 18.83
CA CYS A 205 -4.38 14.16 17.56
C CYS A 205 -3.22 14.37 16.59
N GLY A 206 -2.14 13.59 16.66
CA GLY A 206 -0.97 13.73 15.81
C GLY A 206 -0.25 12.41 15.56
N HIS A 207 0.77 12.48 14.73
CA HIS A 207 1.67 11.39 14.37
C HIS A 207 3.09 11.94 14.15
N GLY A 208 4.02 11.15 13.59
CA GLY A 208 5.43 11.55 13.39
C GLY A 208 6.37 10.96 14.44
N GLY A 209 5.82 10.40 15.52
CA GLY A 209 6.58 9.72 16.57
C GLY A 209 6.92 8.26 16.25
N TRP A 210 7.13 7.47 17.29
CA TRP A 210 7.50 6.05 17.15
C TRP A 210 6.84 5.15 18.21
N SER A 211 5.68 5.55 18.74
CA SER A 211 4.88 4.66 19.57
C SER A 211 4.25 3.54 18.74
N ASP A 212 3.82 2.46 19.38
CA ASP A 212 3.22 1.34 18.65
C ASP A 212 1.97 1.77 17.88
N SER A 213 1.18 2.70 18.41
CA SER A 213 0.00 3.23 17.75
C SER A 213 0.31 4.11 16.52
N GLU A 214 1.54 4.65 16.41
CA GLU A 214 2.00 5.44 15.28
C GLU A 214 2.66 4.56 14.21
N LYS A 215 3.54 3.64 14.62
CA LYS A 215 4.40 2.87 13.71
C LYS A 215 3.81 1.57 13.18
N LEU A 216 2.85 0.97 13.91
CA LEU A 216 2.23 -0.29 13.47
C LEU A 216 1.05 0.01 12.56
N THR A 217 1.10 -0.57 11.36
CA THR A 217 0.09 -0.33 10.33
C THR A 217 -0.50 -1.64 9.80
N THR A 218 -1.61 -1.50 9.07
CA THR A 218 -2.30 -2.61 8.43
C THR A 218 -1.82 -2.77 6.99
N PHE A 219 -1.55 -3.99 6.60
CA PHE A 219 -1.40 -4.42 5.21
C PHE A 219 -2.23 -5.67 4.97
N ALA A 220 -2.87 -5.77 3.82
CA ALA A 220 -3.53 -6.98 3.37
C ALA A 220 -3.45 -7.12 1.84
N CYS A 221 -3.39 -8.36 1.37
CA CYS A 221 -3.46 -8.65 -0.06
C CYS A 221 -4.24 -9.93 -0.34
N VAL A 222 -4.89 -9.95 -1.49
CA VAL A 222 -5.61 -11.12 -2.03
C VAL A 222 -5.37 -11.22 -3.53
N GLY A 223 -5.30 -12.43 -4.04
CA GLY A 223 -5.11 -12.72 -5.47
C GLY A 223 -4.91 -14.22 -5.71
N PRO A 224 -4.91 -14.67 -6.97
CA PRO A 224 -4.92 -16.10 -7.32
C PRO A 224 -3.81 -16.96 -6.72
N THR A 225 -2.63 -16.39 -6.45
CA THR A 225 -1.49 -17.11 -5.89
C THR A 225 -1.16 -16.71 -4.46
N VAL A 226 -1.93 -15.78 -3.88
CA VAL A 226 -1.76 -15.37 -2.49
C VAL A 226 -2.21 -16.50 -1.57
N GLN A 227 -1.40 -16.85 -0.59
CA GLN A 227 -1.73 -17.82 0.43
C GLN A 227 -2.41 -17.14 1.63
N ARG A 228 -3.34 -17.84 2.26
CA ARG A 228 -3.93 -17.36 3.51
C ARG A 228 -2.91 -17.45 4.63
N CYS A 229 -2.41 -16.33 5.07
CA CYS A 229 -1.43 -16.26 6.15
C CYS A 229 -1.50 -14.94 6.92
N ASP A 230 -1.05 -14.98 8.17
CA ASP A 230 -0.70 -13.82 8.95
C ASP A 230 0.78 -13.48 8.70
N ILE A 231 1.07 -12.23 8.35
CA ILE A 231 2.42 -11.76 8.13
C ILE A 231 2.92 -11.15 9.44
N GLU A 232 3.80 -11.87 10.15
CA GLU A 232 4.28 -11.43 11.45
C GLU A 232 5.17 -10.19 11.37
N GLU A 233 5.97 -10.05 10.31
CA GLU A 233 6.89 -8.93 10.14
C GLU A 233 7.00 -8.48 8.68
N MET A 234 6.76 -7.19 8.42
CA MET A 234 7.04 -6.52 7.15
C MET A 234 7.20 -5.00 7.37
N ASN A 235 7.77 -4.32 6.38
CA ASN A 235 7.74 -2.86 6.27
C ASN A 235 6.70 -2.41 5.25
N ILE A 236 6.16 -1.22 5.42
CA ILE A 236 5.30 -0.61 4.40
C ILE A 236 6.01 -0.47 3.04
N ARG A 237 7.33 -0.22 3.03
CA ARG A 237 8.12 -0.13 1.79
C ARG A 237 8.14 -1.43 0.98
N ASP A 238 7.81 -2.56 1.60
CA ASP A 238 7.73 -3.86 0.93
C ASP A 238 6.61 -3.94 -0.11
N LEU A 239 5.67 -2.99 -0.07
CA LEU A 239 4.70 -2.78 -1.14
C LEU A 239 5.37 -2.68 -2.52
N ALA A 240 6.53 -2.01 -2.61
CA ALA A 240 7.25 -1.86 -3.88
C ALA A 240 7.72 -3.22 -4.44
N ALA A 241 8.36 -4.03 -3.62
CA ALA A 241 8.84 -5.35 -4.04
C ALA A 241 7.66 -6.30 -4.36
N ILE A 242 6.60 -6.29 -3.54
CA ILE A 242 5.38 -7.07 -3.79
C ILE A 242 4.76 -6.70 -5.14
N THR A 243 4.65 -5.40 -5.44
CA THR A 243 4.10 -4.90 -6.71
C THR A 243 4.94 -5.35 -7.91
N LEU A 244 6.27 -5.17 -7.86
CA LEU A 244 7.16 -5.58 -8.95
C LEU A 244 7.13 -7.10 -9.16
N TYR A 245 7.16 -7.87 -8.07
CA TYR A 245 7.07 -9.33 -8.12
C TYR A 245 5.77 -9.81 -8.78
N ALA A 246 4.64 -9.24 -8.39
CA ALA A 246 3.34 -9.56 -8.96
C ALA A 246 3.30 -9.29 -10.48
N LEU A 247 3.86 -8.18 -10.92
CA LEU A 247 3.93 -7.84 -12.34
C LEU A 247 5.04 -8.58 -13.11
N GLY A 248 5.85 -9.41 -12.43
CA GLY A 248 6.97 -10.14 -13.04
C GLY A 248 8.10 -9.22 -13.47
N ILE A 249 8.25 -8.08 -12.82
CA ILE A 249 9.31 -7.11 -13.04
C ILE A 249 10.42 -7.40 -12.02
N GLU A 250 11.65 -7.46 -12.50
CA GLU A 250 12.81 -7.66 -11.64
C GLU A 250 12.99 -6.45 -10.71
N ALA A 251 12.99 -6.71 -9.40
CA ALA A 251 13.30 -5.69 -8.42
C ALA A 251 14.80 -5.40 -8.42
N PRO A 252 15.23 -4.17 -8.06
CA PRO A 252 16.63 -3.88 -7.82
C PRO A 252 17.23 -4.86 -6.81
N GLU A 253 18.54 -5.08 -6.92
CA GLU A 253 19.23 -5.84 -5.89
C GLU A 253 19.11 -5.15 -4.53
N PHE A 254 18.98 -5.96 -3.50
CA PHE A 254 18.97 -5.46 -2.14
C PHE A 254 20.28 -4.70 -1.84
N SER A 255 20.15 -3.50 -1.30
CA SER A 255 21.27 -2.63 -0.94
C SER A 255 21.01 -1.98 0.41
N GLU A 256 21.98 -2.05 1.30
CA GLU A 256 21.93 -1.40 2.61
C GLU A 256 21.85 0.14 2.52
N THR A 257 22.24 0.71 1.40
CA THR A 257 22.25 2.16 1.15
C THR A 257 21.21 2.63 0.14
N GLY A 258 20.36 1.74 -0.34
CA GLY A 258 19.37 2.05 -1.38
C GLY A 258 18.12 1.22 -1.28
N TRP A 259 17.91 0.33 -2.24
CA TRP A 259 16.73 -0.52 -2.27
C TRP A 259 16.71 -1.51 -1.10
N THR A 260 15.68 -1.40 -0.27
CA THR A 260 15.51 -2.25 0.92
C THR A 260 14.13 -2.90 1.01
N SER A 261 13.29 -2.70 -0.02
CA SER A 261 12.00 -3.35 -0.15
C SER A 261 12.16 -4.84 -0.47
N GLN A 262 11.37 -5.68 0.17
CA GLN A 262 11.45 -7.14 0.06
C GLN A 262 10.05 -7.74 0.00
N VAL A 263 9.89 -8.89 -0.65
CA VAL A 263 8.64 -9.65 -0.60
C VAL A 263 8.67 -10.55 0.62
N PRO A 264 7.70 -10.49 1.53
CA PRO A 264 7.61 -11.45 2.63
C PRO A 264 7.49 -12.87 2.09
N VAL A 265 8.42 -13.75 2.48
CA VAL A 265 8.47 -15.14 2.02
C VAL A 265 7.24 -15.89 2.51
N GLY A 266 6.60 -16.64 1.61
CA GLY A 266 5.43 -17.47 1.94
C GLY A 266 4.07 -16.80 1.73
N ILE A 267 4.01 -15.52 1.34
CA ILE A 267 2.71 -14.91 0.97
C ILE A 267 2.20 -15.37 -0.40
N PHE A 268 3.07 -15.90 -1.27
CA PHE A 268 2.70 -16.44 -2.58
C PHE A 268 2.96 -17.94 -2.65
N ALA A 269 2.08 -18.69 -3.32
CA ALA A 269 2.13 -20.14 -3.41
C ALA A 269 3.31 -20.69 -4.22
N ASP A 270 3.89 -19.91 -5.10
CA ASP A 270 4.99 -20.32 -5.97
C ASP A 270 6.33 -19.81 -5.43
N ASP A 271 6.88 -20.54 -4.57
CA ASP A 271 7.98 -20.18 -3.68
C ASP A 271 9.36 -20.28 -4.35
N THR A 272 9.72 -19.29 -5.16
CA THR A 272 11.10 -19.08 -5.64
C THR A 272 11.72 -17.82 -5.06
N LEU A 273 11.14 -17.28 -3.99
CA LEU A 273 11.58 -16.03 -3.40
C LEU A 273 12.83 -16.23 -2.55
N PRO A 274 13.77 -15.26 -2.57
CA PRO A 274 14.89 -15.27 -1.66
C PRO A 274 14.42 -15.15 -0.21
N GLU A 275 15.21 -15.66 0.71
CA GLU A 275 14.99 -15.46 2.13
C GLU A 275 14.92 -13.96 2.47
N TYR A 276 14.00 -13.60 3.35
CA TYR A 276 13.84 -12.24 3.82
C TYR A 276 15.06 -11.81 4.66
N ARG A 277 15.62 -10.64 4.36
CA ARG A 277 16.84 -10.17 5.00
C ARG A 277 16.54 -9.27 6.19
N ASP A 278 17.32 -9.45 7.26
CA ASP A 278 17.30 -8.54 8.40
C ASP A 278 17.91 -7.18 8.02
N ILE A 279 17.09 -6.13 8.07
CA ILE A 279 17.48 -4.75 7.81
C ILE A 279 17.35 -3.86 9.04
N SER A 280 17.21 -4.43 10.21
CA SER A 280 17.03 -3.68 11.46
C SER A 280 18.16 -2.72 11.80
N HIS A 281 19.34 -2.94 11.22
CA HIS A 281 20.51 -2.08 11.37
C HIS A 281 20.49 -0.84 10.49
N LEU A 282 19.61 -0.76 9.50
CA LEU A 282 19.50 0.41 8.63
C LEU A 282 18.74 1.55 9.33
N ALA A 283 19.11 2.79 9.01
CA ALA A 283 18.42 3.96 9.53
C ALA A 283 16.94 3.93 9.12
N GLY A 284 16.04 4.11 10.11
CA GLY A 284 14.61 3.94 9.93
C GLY A 284 14.18 2.52 9.59
N GLY A 285 15.13 1.64 9.51
CA GLY A 285 14.96 0.25 9.22
C GLY A 285 14.44 -0.51 10.39
N VAL A 286 13.73 -1.43 10.11
CA VAL A 286 13.09 -2.26 11.00
C VAL A 286 12.79 -3.52 10.33
N PRO A 287 12.21 -4.29 10.50
CA PRO A 287 12.12 -5.61 10.86
C PRO A 287 13.04 -6.45 10.03
N ARG A 288 13.26 -7.32 10.54
CA ARG A 288 14.14 -8.32 10.63
C ARG A 288 13.88 -9.54 9.80
N ILE A 289 12.89 -10.23 9.95
CA ILE A 289 12.61 -11.52 9.32
C ILE A 289 11.14 -11.51 8.95
N SER A 290 10.83 -11.83 7.71
CA SER A 290 9.46 -12.12 7.35
C SER A 290 9.10 -13.50 7.90
N ARG A 291 8.18 -13.51 8.85
CA ARG A 291 7.54 -14.72 9.33
C ARG A 291 6.10 -14.72 8.88
N VAL A 292 5.70 -15.77 8.22
CA VAL A 292 4.30 -15.99 7.88
C VAL A 292 3.77 -17.21 8.61
N GLN A 293 2.59 -17.06 9.18
CA GLN A 293 1.84 -18.16 9.74
C GLN A 293 0.70 -18.49 8.79
N HIS A 294 0.79 -19.63 8.11
CA HIS A 294 -0.28 -20.09 7.24
C HIS A 294 -1.52 -20.44 8.06
N ILE A 295 -2.66 -19.86 7.68
CA ILE A 295 -3.94 -20.12 8.32
C ILE A 295 -4.60 -21.27 7.58
N THR A 296 -4.79 -22.40 8.28
CA THR A 296 -5.31 -23.65 7.71
C THR A 296 -6.83 -23.82 7.87
N GLU A 297 -7.48 -22.94 8.62
CA GLU A 297 -8.94 -22.98 8.73
C GLU A 297 -9.61 -22.69 7.38
N ILE A 298 -10.60 -23.50 7.05
CA ILE A 298 -11.37 -23.34 5.82
C ILE A 298 -12.35 -22.19 6.03
N VAL A 299 -12.25 -21.15 5.19
CA VAL A 299 -13.26 -20.09 5.11
C VAL A 299 -14.35 -20.57 4.17
N PRO A 300 -15.63 -20.67 4.62
CA PRO A 300 -16.74 -20.98 3.75
C PRO A 300 -16.87 -20.00 2.60
N ASP A 301 -17.30 -20.48 1.42
CA ASP A 301 -17.43 -19.64 0.23
C ASP A 301 -18.50 -18.54 0.39
N GLU A 302 -19.45 -18.73 1.32
CA GLU A 302 -20.51 -17.76 1.63
C GLU A 302 -19.98 -16.57 2.47
N GLU A 303 -18.81 -16.69 3.09
CA GLU A 303 -18.17 -15.66 3.91
C GLU A 303 -16.98 -14.96 3.22
N ALA A 304 -16.69 -15.34 1.97
CA ALA A 304 -15.52 -14.90 1.22
C ALA A 304 -15.86 -13.97 0.05
#